data_d7bfa9467881d1486f5486df629c18e7
#
_entry.id   d7bfa9467881d1486f5486df629c18e7
#
_cell.length_a   1.000
_cell.length_b   1.000
_cell.length_c   1.000
_cell.angle_alpha   90.00
_cell.angle_beta   90.00
_cell.angle_gamma   90.00
#
_symmetry.space_group_name_H-M   'P 1'
#
loop_
_entity.id
_entity.type
_entity.pdbx_description
1 polymer ?
#
loop_
_entity_poly.entity_id
_entity_poly.type
_entity_poly.pdbx_seq_one_letter_code
_entity_poly.pdbx_strand_id
1 'polypeptide(L)'
;MGMAFTDALIDHADVHVTLVDRRHAASGHWLDAYPFVQLHQASVFYGVTSTVLGTGAMQTLGPETGLQERARQSEIRAYYDDVLYRRFVASGRVTFLGGSEYHEADSKHLVTSLVSGETVEMNMRRRVVDATYLAPTIPATTPAPFSVDDDARVVPINDLARLDVVPSNFVIVGSGKTATDGIIWLLANGVAPD
;
A
#
# COMPACT_ATOMS: atom_id res chain seq x y z
N MET A 1 2.17 -6.92 -5.35
CA MET A 1 2.69 -8.14 -6.03
C MET A 1 1.54 -8.95 -6.62
N GLY A 2 0.58 -9.46 -5.85
CA GLY A 2 -0.52 -10.30 -6.34
C GLY A 2 -1.29 -9.72 -7.52
N MET A 3 -1.63 -8.45 -7.50
CA MET A 3 -2.32 -7.81 -8.62
C MET A 3 -1.47 -7.78 -9.90
N ALA A 4 -0.17 -7.48 -9.82
CA ALA A 4 0.70 -7.48 -11.01
C ALA A 4 0.83 -8.89 -11.61
N PHE A 5 0.92 -9.91 -10.77
CA PHE A 5 0.91 -11.30 -11.22
C PHE A 5 -0.43 -11.68 -11.87
N THR A 6 -1.55 -11.29 -11.25
CA THR A 6 -2.90 -11.53 -11.78
C THR A 6 -3.10 -10.86 -13.12
N ASP A 7 -2.64 -9.62 -13.27
CA ASP A 7 -2.72 -8.85 -14.52
C ASP A 7 -2.07 -9.59 -15.68
N ALA A 8 -0.81 -9.99 -15.49
CA ALA A 8 -0.09 -10.77 -16.51
C ALA A 8 -0.76 -12.13 -16.77
N LEU A 9 -1.23 -12.81 -15.72
CA LEU A 9 -1.79 -14.14 -15.85
C LEU A 9 -3.10 -14.17 -16.64
N ILE A 10 -4.00 -13.22 -16.40
CA ILE A 10 -5.28 -13.15 -17.13
C ILE A 10 -5.12 -12.74 -18.61
N ASP A 11 -4.01 -12.10 -18.98
CA ASP A 11 -3.74 -11.79 -20.39
C ASP A 11 -3.15 -12.97 -21.16
N HIS A 12 -2.46 -13.88 -20.47
CA HIS A 12 -1.71 -14.96 -21.11
C HIS A 12 -2.29 -16.37 -20.88
N ALA A 13 -3.32 -16.51 -20.03
CA ALA A 13 -3.89 -17.80 -19.72
C ALA A 13 -5.41 -17.72 -19.50
N ASP A 14 -6.11 -18.79 -19.91
CA ASP A 14 -7.53 -18.97 -19.58
C ASP A 14 -7.66 -19.60 -18.19
N VAL A 15 -7.69 -18.75 -17.19
CA VAL A 15 -7.75 -19.14 -15.77
C VAL A 15 -8.69 -18.22 -14.99
N HIS A 16 -9.25 -18.75 -13.91
CA HIS A 16 -9.91 -17.95 -12.87
C HIS A 16 -8.96 -17.77 -11.70
N VAL A 17 -8.83 -16.55 -11.20
CA VAL A 17 -7.94 -16.18 -10.09
C VAL A 17 -8.79 -15.74 -8.90
N THR A 18 -8.52 -16.27 -7.71
CA THR A 18 -9.03 -15.73 -6.46
C THR A 18 -7.91 -15.00 -5.75
N LEU A 19 -8.07 -13.68 -5.58
CA LEU A 19 -7.20 -12.85 -4.77
C LEU A 19 -7.73 -12.81 -3.35
N VAL A 20 -6.91 -13.20 -2.38
CA VAL A 20 -7.22 -13.13 -0.95
C VAL A 20 -6.30 -12.11 -0.30
N ASP A 21 -6.83 -11.15 0.43
CA ASP A 21 -6.06 -10.15 1.17
C ASP A 21 -6.68 -9.93 2.54
N ARG A 22 -5.84 -9.84 3.57
CA ARG A 22 -6.26 -9.50 4.94
C ARG A 22 -6.84 -8.08 5.03
N ARG A 23 -6.41 -7.19 4.16
CA ARG A 23 -6.97 -5.86 4.02
C ARG A 23 -8.29 -5.90 3.25
N HIS A 24 -9.20 -5.00 3.61
CA HIS A 24 -10.53 -4.93 3.03
C HIS A 24 -10.58 -4.42 1.58
N ALA A 25 -9.50 -3.78 1.11
CA ALA A 25 -9.42 -3.16 -0.21
C ALA A 25 -8.08 -3.47 -0.90
N ALA A 26 -8.00 -3.21 -2.18
CA ALA A 26 -6.77 -3.25 -2.94
C ALA A 26 -5.74 -2.24 -2.41
N SER A 27 -4.54 -2.23 -2.97
CA SER A 27 -3.42 -1.33 -2.66
C SER A 27 -2.45 -1.83 -1.58
N GLY A 28 -2.74 -2.91 -0.85
CA GLY A 28 -1.82 -3.49 0.12
C GLY A 28 -1.36 -2.46 1.16
N HIS A 29 -0.05 -2.30 1.35
CA HIS A 29 0.52 -1.38 2.35
C HIS A 29 0.21 0.10 2.13
N TRP A 30 -0.24 0.51 0.95
CA TRP A 30 -0.65 1.90 0.70
C TRP A 30 -1.90 2.30 1.49
N LEU A 31 -2.68 1.33 1.96
CA LEU A 31 -3.82 1.60 2.87
C LEU A 31 -3.34 2.11 4.22
N ASP A 32 -2.15 1.69 4.65
CA ASP A 32 -1.53 2.02 5.93
C ASP A 32 -0.45 3.11 5.79
N ALA A 33 -0.23 3.66 4.60
CA ALA A 33 0.77 4.69 4.37
C ALA A 33 0.31 6.05 4.93
N TYR A 34 1.28 6.91 5.28
CA TYR A 34 0.99 8.27 5.75
C TYR A 34 0.39 9.13 4.61
N PRO A 35 -0.50 10.09 4.92
CA PRO A 35 -1.34 10.75 3.90
C PRO A 35 -0.56 11.63 2.91
N PHE A 36 0.62 12.11 3.29
CA PHE A 36 1.47 12.96 2.45
C PHE A 36 2.58 12.18 1.72
N VAL A 37 2.54 10.85 1.74
CA VAL A 37 3.51 10.04 0.99
C VAL A 37 3.32 10.20 -0.52
N GLN A 38 4.45 10.26 -1.22
CA GLN A 38 4.52 10.31 -2.67
C GLN A 38 5.53 9.26 -3.16
N LEU A 39 5.34 8.71 -4.35
CA LEU A 39 6.34 7.86 -4.96
C LEU A 39 7.69 8.59 -5.09
N HIS A 40 8.79 7.89 -4.95
CA HIS A 40 10.13 8.44 -5.23
C HIS A 40 10.57 8.23 -6.68
N GLN A 41 9.86 7.38 -7.42
CA GLN A 41 10.05 7.13 -8.85
C GLN A 41 8.87 7.68 -9.63
N ALA A 42 9.04 7.86 -10.94
CA ALA A 42 7.95 8.26 -11.82
C ALA A 42 6.80 7.26 -11.77
N SER A 43 5.56 7.77 -11.76
CA SER A 43 4.34 6.97 -11.62
C SER A 43 4.22 5.88 -12.68
N VAL A 44 4.63 6.17 -13.90
CA VAL A 44 4.56 5.25 -15.05
C VAL A 44 5.34 3.95 -14.87
N PHE A 45 6.29 3.91 -13.96
CA PHE A 45 7.06 2.71 -13.62
C PHE A 45 6.47 1.91 -12.46
N TYR A 46 5.29 2.32 -11.97
CA TYR A 46 4.63 1.69 -10.84
C TYR A 46 3.26 1.14 -11.23
N GLY A 47 2.88 0.00 -10.67
CA GLY A 47 1.57 -0.59 -10.87
C GLY A 47 1.57 -1.91 -11.62
N VAL A 48 0.53 -2.16 -12.42
CA VAL A 48 0.38 -3.35 -13.27
C VAL A 48 0.71 -3.01 -14.72
N THR A 49 1.05 -4.02 -15.52
CA THR A 49 1.56 -3.81 -16.88
C THR A 49 0.49 -3.27 -17.84
N SER A 50 -0.75 -3.70 -17.68
CA SER A 50 -1.84 -3.35 -18.61
C SER A 50 -2.40 -1.94 -18.42
N THR A 51 -2.15 -1.34 -17.29
CA THR A 51 -2.76 -0.05 -16.89
C THR A 51 -1.70 0.84 -16.27
N VAL A 52 -1.44 1.96 -16.89
CA VAL A 52 -0.42 2.92 -16.42
C VAL A 52 -0.96 3.74 -15.25
N LEU A 53 -0.16 3.92 -14.21
CA LEU A 53 -0.43 4.88 -13.15
C LEU A 53 0.03 6.27 -13.58
N GLY A 54 -0.89 7.23 -13.59
CA GLY A 54 -0.64 8.57 -14.03
C GLY A 54 -0.59 8.72 -15.55
N THR A 55 -0.03 9.82 -16.03
CA THR A 55 0.01 10.19 -17.46
C THR A 55 1.43 10.21 -18.03
N GLY A 56 2.45 10.14 -17.15
CA GLY A 56 3.85 10.33 -17.51
C GLY A 56 4.22 11.79 -17.79
N ALA A 57 3.35 12.73 -17.43
CA ALA A 57 3.60 14.16 -17.65
C ALA A 57 4.81 14.66 -16.86
N MET A 58 5.49 15.66 -17.43
CA MET A 58 6.53 16.40 -16.73
C MET A 58 5.91 17.47 -15.85
N GLN A 59 6.38 17.61 -14.63
CA GLN A 59 5.97 18.68 -13.73
C GLN A 59 6.51 20.02 -14.24
N THR A 60 5.64 20.99 -14.36
CA THR A 60 5.97 22.32 -14.93
C THR A 60 6.06 23.43 -13.88
N LEU A 61 5.69 23.12 -12.64
CA LEU A 61 5.66 24.06 -11.51
C LEU A 61 6.23 23.44 -10.24
N GLY A 62 6.71 24.30 -9.34
CA GLY A 62 7.20 23.90 -8.04
C GLY A 62 8.63 23.33 -8.04
N PRO A 63 9.07 22.77 -6.90
CA PRO A 63 10.45 22.31 -6.72
C PRO A 63 10.79 21.07 -7.56
N GLU A 64 9.81 20.38 -8.12
CA GLU A 64 9.96 19.19 -8.93
C GLU A 64 9.83 19.47 -10.44
N THR A 65 9.89 20.74 -10.86
CA THR A 65 9.84 21.14 -12.28
C THR A 65 10.92 20.38 -13.07
N GLY A 66 10.50 19.77 -14.19
CA GLY A 66 11.38 18.97 -15.05
C GLY A 66 11.52 17.51 -14.64
N LEU A 67 10.90 17.09 -13.56
CA LEU A 67 10.77 15.67 -13.20
C LEU A 67 9.41 15.13 -13.66
N GLN A 68 9.34 13.84 -13.94
CA GLN A 68 8.05 13.18 -14.20
C GLN A 68 7.18 13.17 -12.94
N GLU A 69 5.87 13.17 -13.16
CA GLU A 69 4.89 13.10 -12.08
C GLU A 69 5.10 11.86 -11.18
N ARG A 70 4.86 12.06 -9.89
CA ARG A 70 4.97 11.04 -8.86
C ARG A 70 3.67 10.99 -8.06
N ALA A 71 2.96 9.88 -8.18
CA ALA A 71 1.65 9.71 -7.57
C ALA A 71 1.71 9.76 -6.03
N ARG A 72 0.70 10.36 -5.45
CA ARG A 72 0.43 10.39 -4.01
C ARG A 72 -0.34 9.14 -3.58
N GLN A 73 -0.38 8.89 -2.28
CA GLN A 73 -1.10 7.75 -1.70
C GLN A 73 -2.54 7.61 -2.22
N SER A 74 -3.28 8.70 -2.28
CA SER A 74 -4.67 8.69 -2.75
C SER A 74 -4.81 8.27 -4.22
N GLU A 75 -3.89 8.73 -5.07
CA GLU A 75 -3.87 8.39 -6.50
C GLU A 75 -3.51 6.92 -6.71
N ILE A 76 -2.55 6.40 -5.94
CA ILE A 76 -2.16 4.99 -5.98
C ILE A 76 -3.32 4.10 -5.52
N ARG A 77 -4.04 4.49 -4.47
CA ARG A 77 -5.22 3.75 -4.00
C ARG A 77 -6.33 3.73 -5.04
N ALA A 78 -6.68 4.89 -5.60
CA ALA A 78 -7.69 5.00 -6.63
C ALA A 78 -7.33 4.16 -7.88
N TYR A 79 -6.05 4.18 -8.27
CA TYR A 79 -5.55 3.37 -9.37
C TYR A 79 -5.73 1.86 -9.12
N TYR A 80 -5.35 1.35 -7.94
CA TYR A 80 -5.50 -0.08 -7.65
C TYR A 80 -6.96 -0.50 -7.51
N ASP A 81 -7.83 0.37 -7.00
CA ASP A 81 -9.27 0.13 -6.97
C ASP A 81 -9.84 0.05 -8.39
N ASP A 82 -9.43 0.95 -9.28
CA ASP A 82 -9.82 0.94 -10.69
C ASP A 82 -9.37 -0.34 -11.41
N VAL A 83 -8.12 -0.72 -11.27
CA VAL A 83 -7.59 -1.99 -11.82
C VAL A 83 -8.35 -3.19 -11.26
N LEU A 84 -8.60 -3.23 -9.95
CA LEU A 84 -9.31 -4.35 -9.34
C LEU A 84 -10.72 -4.48 -9.88
N TYR A 85 -11.50 -3.41 -9.83
CA TYR A 85 -12.93 -3.51 -10.14
C TYR A 85 -13.23 -3.43 -11.62
N ARG A 86 -12.60 -2.52 -12.36
CA ARG A 86 -12.93 -2.31 -13.79
C ARG A 86 -12.22 -3.28 -14.73
N ARG A 87 -11.03 -3.76 -14.34
CA ARG A 87 -10.29 -4.70 -15.16
C ARG A 87 -10.44 -6.14 -14.67
N PHE A 88 -10.17 -6.42 -13.40
CA PHE A 88 -10.11 -7.78 -12.90
C PHE A 88 -11.51 -8.35 -12.66
N VAL A 89 -12.26 -7.76 -11.74
CA VAL A 89 -13.60 -8.27 -11.38
C VAL A 89 -14.55 -8.19 -12.57
N ALA A 90 -14.55 -7.09 -13.32
CA ALA A 90 -15.40 -6.93 -14.50
C ALA A 90 -15.10 -7.93 -15.62
N SER A 91 -13.89 -8.52 -15.67
CA SER A 91 -13.56 -9.60 -16.62
C SER A 91 -14.32 -10.90 -16.35
N GLY A 92 -14.91 -11.06 -15.17
CA GLY A 92 -15.53 -12.31 -14.72
C GLY A 92 -14.54 -13.43 -14.39
N ARG A 93 -13.22 -13.16 -14.51
CA ARG A 93 -12.15 -14.15 -14.27
C ARG A 93 -11.39 -13.94 -12.97
N VAL A 94 -11.72 -12.91 -12.20
CA VAL A 94 -11.08 -12.64 -10.91
C VAL A 94 -12.13 -12.44 -9.83
N THR A 95 -11.96 -13.15 -8.72
CA THR A 95 -12.71 -12.94 -7.49
C THR A 95 -11.79 -12.31 -6.46
N PHE A 96 -12.23 -11.26 -5.78
CA PHE A 96 -11.50 -10.63 -4.69
C PHE A 96 -12.17 -10.91 -3.35
N LEU A 97 -11.43 -11.49 -2.43
CA LEU A 97 -11.83 -11.76 -1.05
C LEU A 97 -11.00 -10.88 -0.11
N GLY A 98 -11.42 -9.62 0.00
CA GLY A 98 -10.83 -8.66 0.94
C GLY A 98 -11.30 -8.92 2.38
N GLY A 99 -10.49 -8.54 3.37
CA GLY A 99 -10.75 -8.81 4.78
C GLY A 99 -10.77 -10.29 5.10
N SER A 100 -9.96 -11.07 4.39
CA SER A 100 -9.92 -12.54 4.50
C SER A 100 -8.50 -13.06 4.57
N GLU A 101 -8.33 -14.19 5.21
CA GLU A 101 -7.04 -14.86 5.37
C GLU A 101 -7.08 -16.26 4.80
N TYR A 102 -6.06 -16.58 3.97
CA TYR A 102 -5.84 -17.92 3.46
C TYR A 102 -4.97 -18.72 4.43
N HIS A 103 -5.32 -19.96 4.63
CA HIS A 103 -4.49 -20.95 5.33
C HIS A 103 -4.71 -22.35 4.76
N GLU A 104 -3.73 -23.22 4.95
CA GLU A 104 -3.82 -24.63 4.60
C GLU A 104 -3.89 -25.47 5.88
N ALA A 105 -4.88 -26.35 5.96
CA ALA A 105 -5.02 -27.30 7.04
C ALA A 105 -5.55 -28.63 6.51
N ASP A 106 -4.95 -29.75 6.94
CA ASP A 106 -5.35 -31.12 6.52
C ASP A 106 -5.44 -31.29 4.99
N SER A 107 -4.48 -30.71 4.28
CA SER A 107 -4.44 -30.68 2.79
C SER A 107 -5.63 -29.97 2.15
N LYS A 108 -6.36 -29.15 2.89
CA LYS A 108 -7.44 -28.30 2.41
C LYS A 108 -7.00 -26.85 2.34
N HIS A 109 -7.48 -26.16 1.31
CA HIS A 109 -7.27 -24.74 1.11
C HIS A 109 -8.45 -23.98 1.69
N LEU A 110 -8.24 -23.22 2.74
CA LEU A 110 -9.28 -22.55 3.51
C LEU A 110 -9.11 -21.04 3.42
N VAL A 111 -10.23 -20.33 3.32
CA VAL A 111 -10.27 -18.87 3.42
C VAL A 111 -11.22 -18.48 4.53
N THR A 112 -10.72 -17.75 5.53
CA THR A 112 -11.51 -17.27 6.66
C THR A 112 -11.74 -15.77 6.54
N SER A 113 -12.98 -15.35 6.61
CA SER A 113 -13.34 -13.95 6.73
C SER A 113 -12.91 -13.40 8.09
N LEU A 114 -12.12 -12.33 8.10
CA LEU A 114 -11.70 -11.65 9.33
C LEU A 114 -12.83 -10.81 9.95
N VAL A 115 -13.92 -10.61 9.22
CA VAL A 115 -15.08 -9.85 9.68
C VAL A 115 -16.12 -10.76 10.32
N SER A 116 -16.51 -11.85 9.63
CA SER A 116 -17.56 -12.77 10.14
C SER A 116 -16.99 -13.98 10.90
N GLY A 117 -15.72 -14.31 10.70
CA GLY A 117 -15.13 -15.57 11.20
C GLY A 117 -15.53 -16.80 10.37
N GLU A 118 -16.34 -16.64 9.34
CA GLU A 118 -16.75 -17.74 8.46
C GLU A 118 -15.58 -18.27 7.67
N THR A 119 -15.46 -19.60 7.62
CA THR A 119 -14.41 -20.29 6.86
C THR A 119 -15.02 -21.08 5.70
N VAL A 120 -14.47 -20.88 4.53
CA VAL A 120 -14.88 -21.57 3.30
C VAL A 120 -13.72 -22.38 2.74
N GLU A 121 -13.99 -23.63 2.35
CA GLU A 121 -13.02 -24.46 1.64
C GLU A 121 -12.99 -24.07 0.16
N MET A 122 -11.79 -23.77 -0.34
CA MET A 122 -11.56 -23.37 -1.73
C MET A 122 -11.19 -24.57 -2.59
N ASN A 123 -11.92 -24.77 -3.67
CA ASN A 123 -11.60 -25.82 -4.64
C ASN A 123 -10.45 -25.35 -5.55
N MET A 124 -9.22 -25.70 -5.18
CA MET A 124 -8.02 -25.34 -5.92
C MET A 124 -7.79 -26.28 -7.10
N ARG A 125 -7.83 -25.72 -8.32
CA ARG A 125 -7.61 -26.50 -9.57
C ARG A 125 -6.16 -26.46 -10.06
N ARG A 126 -5.39 -25.47 -9.66
CA ARG A 126 -4.05 -25.23 -10.19
C ARG A 126 -3.02 -25.03 -9.07
N ARG A 127 -2.81 -23.79 -8.62
CA ARG A 127 -1.74 -23.41 -7.69
C ARG A 127 -2.17 -22.31 -6.73
N VAL A 128 -1.63 -22.35 -5.54
CA VAL A 128 -1.55 -21.22 -4.63
C VAL A 128 -0.28 -20.43 -4.94
N VAL A 129 -0.38 -19.11 -4.95
CA VAL A 129 0.75 -18.20 -5.16
C VAL A 129 0.85 -17.27 -3.95
N ASP A 130 1.95 -17.37 -3.22
CA ASP A 130 2.24 -16.44 -2.14
C ASP A 130 2.73 -15.10 -2.71
N ALA A 131 1.92 -14.08 -2.55
CA ALA A 131 2.21 -12.71 -2.94
C ALA A 131 2.56 -11.79 -1.77
N THR A 132 2.78 -12.35 -0.56
CA THR A 132 3.06 -11.60 0.67
C THR A 132 4.56 -11.40 0.92
N TYR A 133 5.42 -12.06 0.17
CA TYR A 133 6.87 -12.14 0.38
C TYR A 133 7.57 -10.77 0.55
N LEU A 134 7.11 -9.74 -0.14
CA LEU A 134 7.67 -8.38 -0.04
C LEU A 134 6.80 -7.43 0.80
N ALA A 135 5.96 -7.95 1.69
CA ALA A 135 5.15 -7.11 2.57
C ALA A 135 6.08 -6.28 3.49
N PRO A 136 6.05 -4.94 3.41
CA PRO A 136 6.91 -4.11 4.23
C PRO A 136 6.41 -4.07 5.68
N THR A 137 7.35 -3.92 6.62
CA THR A 137 7.04 -3.55 7.98
C THR A 137 6.68 -2.07 8.04
N ILE A 138 5.53 -1.73 8.58
CA ILE A 138 5.02 -0.35 8.63
C ILE A 138 5.09 0.15 10.07
N PRO A 139 5.76 1.29 10.36
CA PRO A 139 5.86 1.83 11.71
C PRO A 139 4.51 2.08 12.39
N ALA A 140 3.46 2.42 11.64
CA ALA A 140 2.11 2.62 12.18
C ALA A 140 1.47 1.34 12.73
N THR A 141 1.93 0.16 12.31
CA THR A 141 1.36 -1.15 12.68
C THR A 141 2.34 -2.05 13.41
N THR A 142 3.53 -1.52 13.73
CA THR A 142 4.62 -2.29 14.35
C THR A 142 5.20 -1.47 15.51
N PRO A 143 5.51 -2.09 16.67
CA PRO A 143 6.17 -1.40 17.76
C PRO A 143 7.50 -0.77 17.33
N ALA A 144 7.88 0.34 17.96
CA ALA A 144 9.18 0.96 17.73
C ALA A 144 10.32 -0.02 18.06
N PRO A 145 11.38 -0.10 17.21
CA PRO A 145 12.50 -1.01 17.43
C PRO A 145 13.51 -0.50 18.49
N PHE A 146 13.11 0.44 19.32
CA PHE A 146 13.91 1.06 20.37
C PHE A 146 13.06 1.31 21.62
N SER A 147 13.71 1.49 22.77
CA SER A 147 13.03 1.83 24.01
C SER A 147 12.62 3.29 24.02
N VAL A 148 11.46 3.56 24.57
CA VAL A 148 10.87 4.90 24.72
C VAL A 148 10.63 5.13 26.20
N ASP A 149 11.11 6.25 26.74
CA ASP A 149 10.83 6.66 28.11
C ASP A 149 9.36 7.05 28.26
N ASP A 150 8.77 6.84 29.44
CA ASP A 150 7.35 7.01 29.70
C ASP A 150 6.86 8.46 29.47
N ASP A 151 7.74 9.45 29.60
CA ASP A 151 7.46 10.87 29.38
C ASP A 151 7.76 11.36 27.95
N ALA A 152 8.37 10.50 27.11
CA ALA A 152 8.67 10.83 25.72
C ALA A 152 7.49 10.58 24.79
N ARG A 153 7.08 11.60 24.05
CA ARG A 153 6.05 11.44 23.00
C ARG A 153 6.68 10.99 21.70
N VAL A 154 6.59 9.70 21.41
CA VAL A 154 7.02 9.11 20.14
C VAL A 154 5.80 8.67 19.34
N VAL A 155 5.74 9.07 18.09
CA VAL A 155 4.65 8.72 17.17
C VAL A 155 5.20 8.24 15.84
N PRO A 156 4.54 7.31 15.16
CA PRO A 156 4.88 6.97 13.78
C PRO A 156 4.58 8.15 12.85
N ILE A 157 5.25 8.20 11.71
CA ILE A 157 5.06 9.28 10.71
C ILE A 157 3.59 9.43 10.27
N ASN A 158 2.83 8.35 10.33
CA ASN A 158 1.39 8.34 10.00
C ASN A 158 0.57 9.30 10.86
N ASP A 159 0.99 9.51 12.09
CA ASP A 159 0.29 10.35 13.05
C ASP A 159 0.79 11.81 13.04
N LEU A 160 1.88 12.07 12.32
CA LEU A 160 2.43 13.43 12.21
C LEU A 160 1.40 14.45 11.71
N ALA A 161 0.60 14.07 10.73
CA ALA A 161 -0.47 14.93 10.16
C ALA A 161 -1.75 14.96 11.02
N ARG A 162 -1.76 14.26 12.16
CA ARG A 162 -2.93 14.14 13.07
C ARG A 162 -2.64 14.64 14.48
N LEU A 163 -1.51 15.33 14.68
CA LEU A 163 -1.15 15.83 15.99
C LEU A 163 -2.15 16.90 16.44
N ASP A 164 -2.78 16.68 17.58
CA ASP A 164 -3.72 17.65 18.20
C ASP A 164 -3.01 18.90 18.71
N VAL A 165 -1.76 18.73 19.17
CA VAL A 165 -0.90 19.81 19.66
C VAL A 165 0.42 19.76 18.93
N VAL A 166 0.79 20.86 18.32
CA VAL A 166 2.09 21.01 17.64
C VAL A 166 3.17 21.24 18.72
N PRO A 167 4.14 20.34 18.87
CA PRO A 167 5.23 20.52 19.79
C PRO A 167 6.17 21.64 19.33
N SER A 168 6.93 22.21 20.27
CA SER A 168 7.92 23.25 19.96
C SER A 168 9.09 22.74 19.12
N ASN A 169 9.43 21.45 19.28
CA ASN A 169 10.54 20.82 18.56
C ASN A 169 10.14 19.45 18.05
N PHE A 170 10.72 19.06 16.91
CA PHE A 170 10.58 17.74 16.33
C PHE A 170 11.93 17.06 16.19
N VAL A 171 12.01 15.81 16.60
CA VAL A 171 13.17 14.93 16.34
C VAL A 171 12.71 13.80 15.45
N ILE A 172 13.35 13.63 14.29
CA ILE A 172 13.05 12.55 13.36
C ILE A 172 14.10 11.47 13.51
N VAL A 173 13.65 10.28 13.91
CA VAL A 173 14.51 9.09 14.04
C VAL A 173 14.43 8.27 12.78
N GLY A 174 15.52 8.24 12.01
CA GLY A 174 15.64 7.49 10.76
C GLY A 174 16.33 8.30 9.66
N SER A 175 16.78 7.63 8.60
CA SER A 175 17.51 8.25 7.49
C SER A 175 16.99 7.85 6.11
N GLY A 176 15.91 7.07 6.06
CA GLY A 176 15.30 6.64 4.80
C GLY A 176 14.33 7.66 4.21
N LYS A 177 13.74 7.30 3.08
CA LYS A 177 12.74 8.12 2.36
C LYS A 177 11.62 8.62 3.28
N THR A 178 11.12 7.78 4.19
CA THR A 178 10.07 8.12 5.14
C THR A 178 10.47 9.28 6.06
N ALA A 179 11.70 9.28 6.57
CA ALA A 179 12.22 10.38 7.39
C ALA A 179 12.35 11.66 6.56
N THR A 180 12.85 11.56 5.34
CA THR A 180 12.96 12.71 4.43
C THR A 180 11.60 13.31 4.10
N ASP A 181 10.58 12.49 3.84
CA ASP A 181 9.20 12.96 3.61
C ASP A 181 8.66 13.70 4.84
N GLY A 182 8.95 13.20 6.05
CA GLY A 182 8.56 13.87 7.29
C GLY A 182 9.19 15.25 7.43
N ILE A 183 10.49 15.36 7.15
CA ILE A 183 11.22 16.65 7.17
C ILE A 183 10.61 17.63 6.17
N ILE A 184 10.44 17.20 4.92
CA ILE A 184 9.87 18.04 3.85
C ILE A 184 8.45 18.50 4.23
N TRP A 185 7.64 17.60 4.78
CA TRP A 185 6.29 17.92 5.22
C TRP A 185 6.27 18.95 6.35
N LEU A 186 7.13 18.80 7.37
CA LEU A 186 7.26 19.75 8.47
C LEU A 186 7.67 21.13 7.98
N LEU A 187 8.70 21.22 7.13
CA LEU A 187 9.16 22.47 6.53
C LEU A 187 8.05 23.13 5.71
N ALA A 188 7.31 22.37 4.91
CA ALA A 188 6.18 22.87 4.11
C ALA A 188 5.01 23.38 4.98
N ASN A 189 4.92 22.92 6.24
CA ASN A 189 3.92 23.34 7.22
C ASN A 189 4.47 24.39 8.21
N GLY A 190 5.61 25.01 7.91
CA GLY A 190 6.13 26.18 8.63
C GLY A 190 6.99 25.86 9.86
N VAL A 191 7.40 24.62 10.04
CA VAL A 191 8.39 24.28 11.07
C VAL A 191 9.76 24.73 10.59
N ALA A 192 10.39 25.66 11.32
CA ALA A 192 11.73 26.12 10.99
C ALA A 192 12.79 25.05 11.34
N PRO A 193 13.83 24.87 10.53
CA PRO A 193 14.99 24.09 10.94
C PRO A 193 15.78 24.88 11.99
N ASP A 194 16.22 24.21 13.05
CA ASP A 194 17.15 24.78 14.05
C ASP A 194 18.58 24.71 13.54
#